data_9907abdb5a927d10be5692757b7554fd
#
_entry.id   9907abdb5a927d10be5692757b7554fd
#
_cell.length_a   1.000
_cell.length_b   1.000
_cell.length_c   1.000
_cell.angle_alpha   90.00
_cell.angle_beta   90.00
_cell.angle_gamma   90.00
#
_symmetry.space_group_name_H-M   'P 1'
#
loop_
_entity.id
_entity.type
_entity.pdbx_description
1 polymer ?
#
loop_
_entity_poly.entity_id
_entity_poly.type
_entity_poly.pdbx_seq_one_letter_code
_entity_poly.pdbx_strand_id
1 'polypeptide(L)'
;MHLFPIEFDYELEGNEQIEEIADQLREFWNVGFGPITDLAPLLEYNGVIVIEEPVRCEDMDAVSRWQGGRPYTLYAADQESNSRKLFNLAHELGHLVLHNGVEVNSRNLDRLENQANRFAGAFLLPRRTFAREIANTTIDYFLSLKGRWRVAVAAMIYRCKELGILNADQVKYLWKQMNARGIRKREPLDNAFVLSKPTVLGSAVQMLIDNRVKLPTEIADDVLLNASDVESLCSLPVGSLQNKVLSFLKLRQVQ
;
A
#
# COMPACT_ATOMS: atom_id res chain seq x y z
N MET A 1 -6.14 5.23 19.11
CA MET A 1 -5.61 5.22 17.76
C MET A 1 -6.74 4.77 16.86
N HIS A 2 -7.26 5.62 16.01
CA HIS A 2 -8.47 5.34 15.27
C HIS A 2 -8.20 5.62 13.78
N LEU A 3 -8.10 4.55 13.00
CA LEU A 3 -8.60 4.64 11.63
C LEU A 3 -10.03 5.11 11.81
N PHE A 4 -10.40 6.17 11.11
CA PHE A 4 -11.68 6.85 11.17
C PHE A 4 -12.84 5.88 11.47
N PRO A 5 -13.66 6.11 12.52
CA PRO A 5 -14.79 5.24 12.85
C PRO A 5 -15.84 5.37 11.72
N ILE A 6 -15.91 4.38 10.88
CA ILE A 6 -16.86 4.29 9.79
C ILE A 6 -17.79 3.12 10.07
N GLU A 7 -19.08 3.38 10.05
CA GLU A 7 -20.09 2.34 9.89
C GLU A 7 -20.34 2.17 8.40
N PHE A 8 -19.97 1.04 7.84
CA PHE A 8 -20.18 0.70 6.44
C PHE A 8 -20.80 -0.68 6.35
N ASP A 9 -22.02 -0.76 5.82
CA ASP A 9 -22.67 -2.02 5.51
C ASP A 9 -22.30 -2.44 4.09
N TYR A 10 -21.37 -3.36 3.96
CA TYR A 10 -20.85 -3.83 2.67
C TYR A 10 -21.90 -4.52 1.81
N GLU A 11 -23.06 -4.94 2.38
CA GLU A 11 -24.14 -5.58 1.64
C GLU A 11 -25.12 -4.57 1.05
N LEU A 12 -25.39 -3.49 1.75
CA LEU A 12 -26.42 -2.50 1.43
C LEU A 12 -25.88 -1.25 0.75
N GLU A 13 -24.63 -0.84 1.09
CA GLU A 13 -24.10 0.44 0.65
C GLU A 13 -23.45 0.38 -0.73
N GLY A 14 -23.63 1.46 -1.46
CA GLY A 14 -23.26 1.54 -2.86
C GLY A 14 -21.97 2.32 -3.13
N ASN A 15 -21.69 2.47 -4.39
CA ASN A 15 -20.46 3.13 -4.88
C ASN A 15 -20.31 4.59 -4.44
N GLU A 16 -21.40 5.33 -4.23
CA GLU A 16 -21.35 6.74 -3.82
C GLU A 16 -20.89 6.87 -2.38
N GLN A 17 -21.33 5.97 -1.49
CA GLN A 17 -20.89 5.92 -0.10
C GLN A 17 -19.38 5.68 0.01
N ILE A 18 -18.83 4.79 -0.83
CA ILE A 18 -17.38 4.53 -0.87
C ILE A 18 -16.59 5.78 -1.28
N GLU A 19 -17.11 6.56 -2.23
CA GLU A 19 -16.51 7.83 -2.63
C GLU A 19 -16.50 8.84 -1.46
N GLU A 20 -17.62 8.96 -0.74
CA GLU A 20 -17.75 9.84 0.42
C GLU A 20 -16.81 9.42 1.54
N ILE A 21 -16.70 8.13 1.82
CA ILE A 21 -15.78 7.59 2.83
C ILE A 21 -14.32 7.90 2.46
N ALA A 22 -13.93 7.72 1.20
CA ALA A 22 -12.59 8.04 0.74
C ALA A 22 -12.29 9.55 0.88
N ASP A 23 -13.24 10.42 0.55
CA ASP A 23 -13.12 11.86 0.71
C ASP A 23 -13.03 12.25 2.20
N GLN A 24 -13.89 11.69 3.07
CA GLN A 24 -13.88 11.92 4.51
C GLN A 24 -12.57 11.46 5.16
N LEU A 25 -12.04 10.31 4.75
CA LEU A 25 -10.75 9.84 5.26
C LEU A 25 -9.61 10.79 4.88
N ARG A 26 -9.61 11.30 3.65
CA ARG A 26 -8.63 12.31 3.22
C ARG A 26 -8.72 13.60 4.02
N GLU A 27 -9.94 14.05 4.32
CA GLU A 27 -10.18 15.23 5.18
C GLU A 27 -9.71 14.96 6.60
N PHE A 28 -10.06 13.82 7.18
CA PHE A 28 -9.65 13.42 8.53
C PHE A 28 -8.12 13.30 8.67
N TRP A 29 -7.44 12.77 7.67
CA TRP A 29 -5.97 12.70 7.64
C TRP A 29 -5.30 14.00 7.21
N ASN A 30 -6.09 15.03 6.87
CA ASN A 30 -5.63 16.34 6.43
C ASN A 30 -4.64 16.29 5.25
N VAL A 31 -4.85 15.37 4.31
CA VAL A 31 -3.99 15.19 3.12
C VAL A 31 -4.48 15.96 1.90
N GLY A 32 -5.63 16.65 2.02
CA GLY A 32 -6.25 17.38 0.92
C GLY A 32 -6.66 16.46 -0.24
N PHE A 33 -6.97 17.04 -1.41
CA PHE A 33 -7.47 16.29 -2.58
C PHE A 33 -6.46 16.24 -3.74
N GLY A 34 -5.21 16.55 -3.48
CA GLY A 34 -4.11 16.39 -4.44
C GLY A 34 -3.55 14.97 -4.50
N PRO A 35 -2.50 14.74 -5.31
CA PRO A 35 -1.82 13.45 -5.37
C PRO A 35 -1.23 13.04 -4.02
N ILE A 36 -1.40 11.77 -3.65
CA ILE A 36 -0.65 11.14 -2.55
C ILE A 36 0.61 10.54 -3.16
N THR A 37 1.75 11.04 -2.76
CA THR A 37 3.03 10.68 -3.38
C THR A 37 3.68 9.46 -2.74
N ASP A 38 3.32 9.16 -1.49
CA ASP A 38 3.85 8.03 -0.73
C ASP A 38 2.84 7.63 0.34
N LEU A 39 2.37 6.39 0.30
CA LEU A 39 1.29 5.95 1.17
C LEU A 39 1.78 5.20 2.41
N ALA A 40 2.92 4.52 2.37
CA ALA A 40 3.41 3.76 3.52
C ALA A 40 3.67 4.64 4.76
N PRO A 41 4.39 5.77 4.66
CA PRO A 41 4.54 6.68 5.81
C PRO A 41 3.22 7.29 6.26
N LEU A 42 2.29 7.56 5.34
CA LEU A 42 0.98 8.10 5.68
C LEU A 42 0.15 7.09 6.49
N LEU A 43 0.18 5.83 6.10
CA LEU A 43 -0.45 4.73 6.83
C LEU A 43 0.14 4.58 8.23
N GLU A 44 1.48 4.56 8.33
CA GLU A 44 2.19 4.47 9.62
C GLU A 44 1.87 5.65 10.55
N TYR A 45 1.86 6.88 10.02
CA TYR A 45 1.50 8.07 10.78
C TYR A 45 0.08 7.99 11.36
N ASN A 46 -0.84 7.35 10.63
CA ASN A 46 -2.22 7.15 11.05
C ASN A 46 -2.44 5.82 11.80
N GLY A 47 -1.37 5.12 12.17
CA GLY A 47 -1.41 3.99 13.09
C GLY A 47 -1.57 2.62 12.47
N VAL A 48 -1.47 2.50 11.16
CA VAL A 48 -1.37 1.20 10.50
C VAL A 48 0.06 0.68 10.63
N ILE A 49 0.22 -0.56 11.03
CA ILE A 49 1.53 -1.22 11.01
C ILE A 49 1.75 -1.73 9.59
N VAL A 50 2.75 -1.16 8.92
CA VAL A 50 3.08 -1.47 7.53
C VAL A 50 4.33 -2.35 7.49
N ILE A 51 4.29 -3.41 6.68
CA ILE A 51 5.39 -4.35 6.50
C ILE A 51 5.66 -4.49 5.00
N GLU A 52 6.92 -4.38 4.61
CA GLU A 52 7.40 -4.68 3.24
C GLU A 52 8.23 -5.95 3.28
N GLU A 53 7.78 -7.02 2.62
CA GLU A 53 8.47 -8.31 2.56
C GLU A 53 8.43 -8.90 1.15
N PRO A 54 9.48 -9.63 0.72
CA PRO A 54 9.40 -10.42 -0.51
C PRO A 54 8.32 -11.50 -0.37
N VAL A 55 7.23 -11.34 -1.10
CA VAL A 55 6.15 -12.32 -1.12
C VAL A 55 6.41 -13.27 -2.28
N ARG A 56 6.96 -14.46 -2.00
CA ARG A 56 7.27 -15.49 -3.00
C ARG A 56 6.02 -16.23 -3.50
N CYS A 57 4.92 -15.51 -3.65
CA CYS A 57 3.64 -16.04 -4.12
C CYS A 57 3.17 -15.16 -5.28
N GLU A 58 2.99 -15.76 -6.45
CA GLU A 58 2.62 -15.03 -7.68
C GLU A 58 1.25 -14.36 -7.60
N ASP A 59 0.38 -14.81 -6.70
CA ASP A 59 -1.01 -14.35 -6.58
C ASP A 59 -1.26 -13.38 -5.40
N MET A 60 -0.21 -13.02 -4.62
CA MET A 60 -0.37 -12.15 -3.47
C MET A 60 0.55 -10.93 -3.57
N ASP A 61 -0.02 -9.79 -3.92
CA ASP A 61 0.70 -8.51 -3.96
C ASP A 61 0.68 -7.77 -2.62
N ALA A 62 -0.41 -7.90 -1.85
CA ALA A 62 -0.57 -7.30 -0.54
C ALA A 62 -1.66 -8.04 0.27
N VAL A 63 -1.71 -7.80 1.57
CA VAL A 63 -2.75 -8.29 2.47
C VAL A 63 -2.88 -7.39 3.68
N SER A 64 -4.10 -7.23 4.18
CA SER A 64 -4.36 -6.47 5.41
C SER A 64 -5.29 -7.20 6.37
N ARG A 65 -5.19 -6.87 7.64
CA ARG A 65 -6.08 -7.40 8.69
C ARG A 65 -6.07 -6.54 9.94
N TRP A 66 -7.13 -6.64 10.70
CA TRP A 66 -7.17 -6.19 12.09
C TRP A 66 -6.77 -7.30 13.05
N GLN A 67 -5.88 -7.01 13.99
CA GLN A 67 -5.44 -7.94 15.04
C GLN A 67 -5.27 -7.20 16.36
N GLY A 68 -5.99 -7.61 17.39
CA GLY A 68 -5.90 -6.99 18.72
C GLY A 68 -6.22 -5.48 18.71
N GLY A 69 -7.16 -5.04 17.88
CA GLY A 69 -7.54 -3.64 17.74
C GLY A 69 -6.53 -2.77 16.98
N ARG A 70 -5.56 -3.37 16.29
CA ARG A 70 -4.57 -2.68 15.44
C ARG A 70 -4.69 -3.12 13.98
N PRO A 71 -4.60 -2.19 13.04
CA PRO A 71 -4.57 -2.49 11.62
C PRO A 71 -3.15 -2.81 11.17
N TYR A 72 -3.02 -3.86 10.36
CA TYR A 72 -1.78 -4.32 9.75
C TYR A 72 -1.96 -4.39 8.24
N THR A 73 -0.92 -4.04 7.51
CA THR A 73 -0.81 -4.33 6.07
C THR A 73 0.58 -4.81 5.74
N LEU A 74 0.65 -5.85 4.91
CA LEU A 74 1.88 -6.36 4.32
C LEU A 74 1.78 -6.21 2.82
N TYR A 75 2.84 -5.75 2.16
CA TYR A 75 2.91 -5.66 0.70
C TYR A 75 4.22 -6.23 0.15
N ALA A 76 4.16 -6.70 -1.09
CA ALA A 76 5.28 -7.36 -1.74
C ALA A 76 6.41 -6.37 -2.07
N ALA A 77 7.60 -6.64 -1.53
CA ALA A 77 8.83 -5.89 -1.84
C ALA A 77 9.27 -6.10 -3.29
N ASP A 78 9.04 -7.30 -3.83
CA ASP A 78 9.43 -7.75 -5.17
C ASP A 78 8.46 -7.31 -6.29
N GLN A 79 7.37 -6.59 -5.96
CA GLN A 79 6.54 -5.93 -6.96
C GLN A 79 7.35 -4.85 -7.71
N GLU A 80 7.55 -5.05 -9.02
CA GLU A 80 8.42 -4.22 -9.86
C GLU A 80 7.92 -2.79 -10.09
N SER A 81 6.61 -2.52 -9.95
CA SER A 81 6.00 -1.22 -10.23
C SER A 81 5.63 -0.46 -8.95
N ASN A 82 6.28 0.67 -8.70
CA ASN A 82 5.93 1.53 -7.57
C ASN A 82 4.50 2.12 -7.69
N SER A 83 4.00 2.34 -8.91
CA SER A 83 2.62 2.76 -9.13
C SER A 83 1.61 1.68 -8.68
N ARG A 84 1.95 0.40 -8.86
CA ARG A 84 1.12 -0.71 -8.39
C ARG A 84 1.22 -0.87 -6.87
N LYS A 85 2.43 -0.80 -6.31
CA LYS A 85 2.61 -0.81 -4.84
C LYS A 85 1.74 0.25 -4.17
N LEU A 86 1.74 1.47 -4.71
CA LEU A 86 0.91 2.57 -4.19
C LEU A 86 -0.58 2.23 -4.25
N PHE A 87 -1.05 1.65 -5.38
CA PHE A 87 -2.44 1.25 -5.54
C PHE A 87 -2.82 0.09 -4.62
N ASN A 88 -1.97 -0.93 -4.50
CA ASN A 88 -2.18 -2.08 -3.62
C ASN A 88 -2.28 -1.65 -2.16
N LEU A 89 -1.41 -0.74 -1.69
CA LEU A 89 -1.53 -0.19 -0.34
C LEU A 89 -2.85 0.58 -0.11
N ALA A 90 -3.34 1.30 -1.11
CA ALA A 90 -4.64 1.97 -1.02
C ALA A 90 -5.81 0.98 -1.07
N HIS A 91 -5.67 -0.12 -1.78
CA HIS A 91 -6.63 -1.22 -1.81
C HIS A 91 -6.73 -1.89 -0.43
N GLU A 92 -5.58 -2.20 0.19
CA GLU A 92 -5.54 -2.76 1.54
C GLU A 92 -6.10 -1.79 2.59
N LEU A 93 -5.84 -0.49 2.43
CA LEU A 93 -6.51 0.52 3.24
C LEU A 93 -8.03 0.46 3.08
N GLY A 94 -8.52 0.23 1.86
CA GLY A 94 -9.94 0.00 1.60
C GLY A 94 -10.51 -1.16 2.41
N HIS A 95 -9.81 -2.29 2.45
CA HIS A 95 -10.23 -3.42 3.30
C HIS A 95 -10.23 -3.07 4.78
N LEU A 96 -9.19 -2.39 5.28
CA LEU A 96 -9.11 -1.97 6.68
C LEU A 96 -10.23 -1.01 7.08
N VAL A 97 -10.67 -0.15 6.16
CA VAL A 97 -11.68 0.89 6.42
C VAL A 97 -13.09 0.36 6.24
N LEU A 98 -13.36 -0.36 5.15
CA LEU A 98 -14.72 -0.78 4.77
C LEU A 98 -15.13 -2.13 5.35
N HIS A 99 -14.17 -3.03 5.58
CA HIS A 99 -14.47 -4.44 5.82
C HIS A 99 -13.99 -4.92 7.21
N ASN A 100 -13.85 -3.98 8.16
CA ASN A 100 -13.48 -4.36 9.52
C ASN A 100 -14.54 -5.25 10.17
N GLY A 101 -14.11 -6.44 10.61
CA GLY A 101 -15.02 -7.43 11.23
C GLY A 101 -15.84 -8.27 10.22
N VAL A 102 -15.66 -8.06 8.92
CA VAL A 102 -16.33 -8.88 7.89
C VAL A 102 -15.59 -10.20 7.72
N GLU A 103 -16.33 -11.31 7.80
CA GLU A 103 -15.79 -12.63 7.48
C GLU A 103 -15.78 -12.84 5.96
N VAL A 104 -14.58 -13.05 5.40
CA VAL A 104 -14.40 -13.26 3.96
C VAL A 104 -14.75 -14.71 3.60
N ASN A 105 -15.59 -14.87 2.60
CA ASN A 105 -15.98 -16.18 2.04
C ASN A 105 -16.20 -16.09 0.53
N SER A 106 -16.39 -17.24 -0.13
CA SER A 106 -16.55 -17.30 -1.59
C SER A 106 -17.78 -16.55 -2.14
N ARG A 107 -18.76 -16.20 -1.31
CA ARG A 107 -19.97 -15.50 -1.74
C ARG A 107 -19.81 -13.98 -1.74
N ASN A 108 -18.95 -13.45 -0.86
CA ASN A 108 -18.74 -12.01 -0.72
C ASN A 108 -17.40 -11.52 -1.26
N LEU A 109 -16.44 -12.40 -1.53
CA LEU A 109 -15.08 -12.05 -1.96
C LEU A 109 -15.06 -11.03 -3.11
N ASP A 110 -15.72 -11.35 -4.23
CA ASP A 110 -15.75 -10.47 -5.41
C ASP A 110 -16.32 -9.07 -5.10
N ARG A 111 -17.29 -9.00 -4.19
CA ARG A 111 -17.86 -7.72 -3.76
C ARG A 111 -16.87 -6.92 -2.95
N LEU A 112 -16.24 -7.55 -1.95
CA LEU A 112 -15.25 -6.90 -1.09
C LEU A 112 -14.06 -6.38 -1.91
N GLU A 113 -13.57 -7.19 -2.85
CA GLU A 113 -12.50 -6.81 -3.76
C GLU A 113 -12.88 -5.61 -4.66
N ASN A 114 -14.10 -5.61 -5.20
CA ASN A 114 -14.60 -4.50 -6.01
C ASN A 114 -14.76 -3.22 -5.18
N GLN A 115 -15.22 -3.31 -3.94
CA GLN A 115 -15.35 -2.18 -3.02
C GLN A 115 -13.98 -1.62 -2.63
N ALA A 116 -13.00 -2.48 -2.30
CA ALA A 116 -11.63 -2.06 -1.99
C ALA A 116 -10.94 -1.41 -3.20
N ASN A 117 -11.11 -1.97 -4.41
CA ASN A 117 -10.62 -1.36 -5.65
C ASN A 117 -11.23 0.01 -5.90
N ARG A 118 -12.55 0.15 -5.69
CA ARG A 118 -13.23 1.43 -5.83
C ARG A 118 -12.73 2.45 -4.82
N PHE A 119 -12.59 2.04 -3.56
CA PHE A 119 -12.03 2.88 -2.52
C PHE A 119 -10.63 3.36 -2.89
N ALA A 120 -9.73 2.46 -3.32
CA ALA A 120 -8.38 2.81 -3.75
C ALA A 120 -8.39 3.85 -4.89
N GLY A 121 -9.25 3.64 -5.89
CA GLY A 121 -9.45 4.59 -6.98
C GLY A 121 -9.93 5.95 -6.49
N ALA A 122 -10.93 6.00 -5.61
CA ALA A 122 -11.47 7.24 -5.04
C ALA A 122 -10.45 7.93 -4.13
N PHE A 123 -9.73 7.17 -3.31
CA PHE A 123 -8.74 7.69 -2.38
C PHE A 123 -7.50 8.26 -3.07
N LEU A 124 -6.96 7.59 -4.10
CA LEU A 124 -5.78 8.07 -4.83
C LEU A 124 -6.10 9.10 -5.91
N LEU A 125 -7.28 9.03 -6.53
CA LEU A 125 -7.73 9.86 -7.64
C LEU A 125 -9.09 10.48 -7.32
N PRO A 126 -9.16 11.45 -6.37
CA PRO A 126 -10.41 12.04 -5.92
C PRO A 126 -11.19 12.67 -7.06
N ARG A 127 -12.52 12.43 -7.11
CA ARG A 127 -13.43 12.98 -8.12
C ARG A 127 -13.28 14.50 -8.27
N ARG A 128 -13.17 15.23 -7.13
CA ARG A 128 -13.13 16.70 -7.08
C ARG A 128 -11.96 17.32 -7.85
N THR A 129 -10.83 16.64 -7.92
CA THR A 129 -9.60 17.18 -8.52
C THR A 129 -9.17 16.38 -9.75
N PHE A 130 -9.10 15.05 -9.67
CA PHE A 130 -8.66 14.22 -10.79
C PHE A 130 -9.53 14.39 -12.03
N ALA A 131 -10.88 14.39 -11.90
CA ALA A 131 -11.77 14.55 -13.04
C ALA A 131 -11.56 15.88 -13.79
N ARG A 132 -11.18 16.94 -13.08
CA ARG A 132 -10.92 18.25 -13.68
C ARG A 132 -9.62 18.32 -14.47
N GLU A 133 -8.68 17.41 -14.19
CA GLU A 133 -7.42 17.30 -14.90
C GLU A 133 -7.53 16.42 -16.16
N ILE A 134 -8.67 15.78 -16.42
CA ILE A 134 -8.87 14.95 -17.61
C ILE A 134 -9.30 15.84 -18.78
N ALA A 135 -8.33 16.46 -19.44
CA ALA A 135 -8.56 17.24 -20.66
C ALA A 135 -8.54 16.38 -21.94
N ASN A 136 -7.95 15.17 -21.87
CA ASN A 136 -7.82 14.24 -22.99
C ASN A 136 -7.82 12.80 -22.46
N THR A 137 -8.26 11.86 -23.30
CA THR A 137 -8.36 10.43 -22.95
C THR A 137 -7.43 9.55 -23.78
N THR A 138 -6.30 10.09 -24.27
CA THR A 138 -5.26 9.29 -24.93
C THR A 138 -4.30 8.66 -23.93
N ILE A 139 -3.66 7.56 -24.32
CA ILE A 139 -2.63 6.88 -23.50
C ILE A 139 -1.49 7.84 -23.15
N ASP A 140 -1.04 8.66 -24.10
CA ASP A 140 0.07 9.59 -23.87
C ASP A 140 -0.31 10.69 -22.85
N TYR A 141 -1.58 11.10 -22.85
CA TYR A 141 -2.07 12.02 -21.84
C TYR A 141 -2.14 11.37 -20.44
N PHE A 142 -2.62 10.14 -20.31
CA PHE A 142 -2.59 9.41 -19.06
C PHE A 142 -1.15 9.17 -18.56
N LEU A 143 -0.19 8.92 -19.48
CA LEU A 143 1.23 8.82 -19.10
C LEU A 143 1.76 10.15 -18.54
N SER A 144 1.34 11.30 -19.08
CA SER A 144 1.72 12.60 -18.53
C SER A 144 1.13 12.82 -17.12
N LEU A 145 -0.12 12.44 -16.89
CA LEU A 145 -0.76 12.49 -15.58
C LEU A 145 -0.11 11.54 -14.57
N LYS A 146 0.41 10.40 -15.02
CA LYS A 146 1.12 9.43 -14.16
C LYS A 146 2.32 10.06 -13.47
N GLY A 147 3.07 10.94 -14.12
CA GLY A 147 4.17 11.68 -13.52
C GLY A 147 3.75 12.48 -12.27
N ARG A 148 2.53 13.01 -12.28
CA ARG A 148 1.95 13.80 -11.19
C ARG A 148 1.25 12.92 -10.14
N TRP A 149 0.34 12.04 -10.58
CA TRP A 149 -0.53 11.27 -9.69
C TRP A 149 0.13 9.99 -9.15
N ARG A 150 1.22 9.53 -9.78
CA ARG A 150 1.99 8.32 -9.43
C ARG A 150 1.18 7.01 -9.46
N VAL A 151 -0.01 7.06 -10.02
CA VAL A 151 -0.92 5.92 -10.17
C VAL A 151 -0.79 5.33 -11.58
N ALA A 152 -0.95 4.03 -11.72
CA ALA A 152 -0.88 3.34 -13.00
C ALA A 152 -1.92 3.86 -14.00
N VAL A 153 -1.55 3.97 -15.28
CA VAL A 153 -2.47 4.36 -16.37
C VAL A 153 -3.70 3.45 -16.40
N ALA A 154 -3.51 2.16 -16.17
CA ALA A 154 -4.59 1.19 -16.04
C ALA A 154 -5.63 1.61 -14.98
N ALA A 155 -5.19 2.01 -13.80
CA ALA A 155 -6.08 2.45 -12.72
C ALA A 155 -6.77 3.79 -13.06
N MET A 156 -6.07 4.71 -13.71
CA MET A 156 -6.67 5.97 -14.20
C MET A 156 -7.78 5.74 -15.23
N ILE A 157 -7.58 4.80 -16.17
CA ILE A 157 -8.60 4.42 -17.15
C ILE A 157 -9.82 3.83 -16.44
N TYR A 158 -9.60 2.95 -15.46
CA TYR A 158 -10.68 2.38 -14.65
C TYR A 158 -11.43 3.47 -13.89
N ARG A 159 -10.69 4.39 -13.27
CA ARG A 159 -11.26 5.54 -12.55
C ARG A 159 -12.09 6.44 -13.45
N CYS A 160 -11.63 6.73 -14.66
CA CYS A 160 -12.40 7.50 -15.63
C CYS A 160 -13.71 6.79 -16.04
N LYS A 161 -13.72 5.45 -16.11
CA LYS A 161 -14.96 4.67 -16.32
C LYS A 161 -15.91 4.81 -15.14
N GLU A 162 -15.41 4.68 -13.91
CA GLU A 162 -16.23 4.83 -12.68
C GLU A 162 -16.87 6.22 -12.55
N LEU A 163 -16.15 7.25 -12.98
CA LEU A 163 -16.59 8.63 -12.98
C LEU A 163 -17.51 9.00 -14.18
N GLY A 164 -17.76 8.04 -15.10
CA GLY A 164 -18.56 8.29 -16.29
C GLY A 164 -17.88 9.15 -17.37
N ILE A 165 -16.55 9.41 -17.23
CA ILE A 165 -15.74 10.16 -18.21
C ILE A 165 -15.49 9.30 -19.44
N LEU A 166 -15.30 7.99 -19.26
CA LEU A 166 -15.12 7.01 -20.32
C LEU A 166 -16.28 6.01 -20.34
N ASN A 167 -16.81 5.73 -21.50
CA ASN A 167 -17.74 4.62 -21.70
C ASN A 167 -16.99 3.29 -21.91
N ALA A 168 -17.74 2.17 -21.94
CA ALA A 168 -17.18 0.82 -22.06
C ALA A 168 -16.35 0.62 -23.36
N ASP A 169 -16.78 1.19 -24.47
CA ASP A 169 -16.09 1.04 -25.76
C ASP A 169 -14.77 1.83 -25.79
N GLN A 170 -14.76 3.01 -25.21
CA GLN A 170 -13.56 3.83 -25.05
C GLN A 170 -12.53 3.13 -24.16
N VAL A 171 -12.97 2.55 -23.03
CA VAL A 171 -12.12 1.74 -22.16
C VAL A 171 -11.52 0.55 -22.90
N LYS A 172 -12.37 -0.20 -23.64
CA LYS A 172 -11.93 -1.34 -24.46
C LYS A 172 -10.91 -0.93 -25.53
N TYR A 173 -11.09 0.23 -26.13
CA TYR A 173 -10.16 0.79 -27.12
C TYR A 173 -8.80 1.14 -26.48
N LEU A 174 -8.80 1.79 -25.31
CA LEU A 174 -7.58 2.12 -24.58
C LEU A 174 -6.81 0.86 -24.16
N TRP A 175 -7.52 -0.19 -23.71
CA TRP A 175 -6.89 -1.48 -23.42
C TRP A 175 -6.22 -2.12 -24.63
N LYS A 176 -6.86 -2.03 -25.81
CA LYS A 176 -6.24 -2.50 -27.05
C LYS A 176 -4.97 -1.72 -27.39
N GLN A 177 -4.98 -0.40 -27.19
CA GLN A 177 -3.78 0.44 -27.39
C GLN A 177 -2.66 0.09 -26.41
N MET A 178 -2.95 -0.09 -25.13
CA MET A 178 -1.96 -0.52 -24.13
C MET A 178 -1.33 -1.86 -24.50
N ASN A 179 -2.15 -2.82 -24.95
CA ASN A 179 -1.67 -4.11 -25.41
C ASN A 179 -0.78 -3.98 -26.68
N ALA A 180 -1.20 -3.18 -27.67
CA ALA A 180 -0.45 -2.97 -28.90
C ALA A 180 0.90 -2.28 -28.64
N ARG A 181 0.98 -1.42 -27.62
CA ARG A 181 2.22 -0.76 -27.18
C ARG A 181 3.08 -1.62 -26.24
N GLY A 182 2.60 -2.80 -25.82
CA GLY A 182 3.30 -3.69 -24.88
C GLY A 182 3.44 -3.13 -23.46
N ILE A 183 2.63 -2.12 -23.09
CA ILE A 183 2.75 -1.41 -21.80
C ILE A 183 1.73 -1.87 -20.74
N ARG A 184 1.00 -2.97 -20.99
CA ARG A 184 -0.02 -3.41 -20.03
C ARG A 184 0.56 -3.96 -18.72
N LYS A 185 1.69 -4.67 -18.80
CA LYS A 185 2.35 -5.27 -17.61
C LYS A 185 3.36 -4.33 -16.99
N ARG A 186 4.09 -3.59 -17.81
CA ARG A 186 5.10 -2.60 -17.40
C ARG A 186 4.80 -1.30 -18.12
N GLU A 187 4.37 -0.32 -17.37
CA GLU A 187 4.06 0.99 -17.89
C GLU A 187 5.31 1.89 -17.85
N PRO A 188 5.47 2.82 -18.78
CA PRO A 188 6.45 3.91 -18.63
C PRO A 188 6.26 4.62 -17.28
N LEU A 189 7.35 5.09 -16.70
CA LEU A 189 7.38 5.81 -15.41
C LEU A 189 6.99 4.96 -14.18
N ASP A 190 6.90 3.63 -14.27
CA ASP A 190 6.59 2.78 -13.13
C ASP A 190 7.56 2.98 -11.96
N ASN A 191 8.83 3.24 -12.27
CA ASN A 191 9.91 3.45 -11.29
C ASN A 191 10.49 4.87 -11.34
N ALA A 192 9.74 5.84 -11.88
CA ALA A 192 10.18 7.24 -11.92
C ALA A 192 10.17 7.94 -10.55
N PHE A 193 9.64 7.28 -9.54
CA PHE A 193 9.62 7.73 -8.15
C PHE A 193 9.92 6.55 -7.23
N VAL A 194 10.40 6.86 -6.04
CA VAL A 194 10.69 5.86 -5.00
C VAL A 194 9.62 5.98 -3.92
N LEU A 195 9.16 4.86 -3.42
CA LEU A 195 8.33 4.78 -2.21
C LEU A 195 9.24 4.59 -1.00
N SER A 196 8.90 5.22 0.10
CA SER A 196 9.60 5.04 1.36
C SER A 196 9.34 3.65 1.93
N LYS A 197 10.35 3.05 2.51
CA LYS A 197 10.17 1.82 3.28
C LYS A 197 9.45 2.11 4.59
N PRO A 198 8.68 1.13 5.11
CA PRO A 198 8.11 1.22 6.46
C PRO A 198 9.21 1.36 7.51
N THR A 199 8.95 2.16 8.53
CA THR A 199 9.97 2.49 9.56
C THR A 199 9.50 2.30 11.01
N VAL A 200 8.19 2.20 11.23
CA VAL A 200 7.62 2.18 12.60
C VAL A 200 8.07 0.97 13.39
N LEU A 201 8.03 -0.23 12.80
CA LEU A 201 8.50 -1.44 13.50
C LEU A 201 9.99 -1.38 13.84
N GLY A 202 10.82 -0.98 12.86
CA GLY A 202 12.25 -0.83 13.08
C GLY A 202 12.57 0.21 14.14
N SER A 203 11.89 1.35 14.11
CA SER A 203 12.02 2.39 15.14
C SER A 203 11.60 1.90 16.53
N ALA A 204 10.52 1.13 16.62
CA ALA A 204 10.09 0.55 17.90
C ALA A 204 11.13 -0.43 18.47
N VAL A 205 11.68 -1.32 17.63
CA VAL A 205 12.75 -2.24 18.02
C VAL A 205 13.99 -1.46 18.45
N GLN A 206 14.41 -0.45 17.68
CA GLN A 206 15.57 0.36 18.02
C GLN A 206 15.38 1.11 19.37
N MET A 207 14.17 1.62 19.63
CA MET A 207 13.86 2.26 20.92
C MET A 207 13.98 1.30 22.09
N LEU A 208 13.56 0.03 21.94
CA LEU A 208 13.72 -0.99 22.99
C LEU A 208 15.19 -1.25 23.31
N ILE A 209 16.04 -1.29 22.29
CA ILE A 209 17.49 -1.51 22.42
C ILE A 209 18.16 -0.29 23.05
N ASP A 210 17.91 0.90 22.52
CA ASP A 210 18.59 2.14 22.96
C ASP A 210 18.26 2.48 24.41
N ASN A 211 17.02 2.23 24.84
CA ASN A 211 16.57 2.40 26.22
C ASN A 211 16.93 1.20 27.12
N ARG A 212 17.64 0.20 26.62
CA ARG A 212 18.04 -1.01 27.34
C ARG A 212 16.87 -1.79 27.97
N VAL A 213 15.70 -1.72 27.35
CA VAL A 213 14.52 -2.48 27.76
C VAL A 213 14.67 -3.95 27.37
N LYS A 214 15.31 -4.19 26.20
CA LYS A 214 15.64 -5.51 25.67
C LYS A 214 17.02 -5.51 25.06
N LEU A 215 17.72 -6.65 25.17
CA LEU A 215 18.92 -6.89 24.38
C LEU A 215 18.54 -7.25 22.94
N PRO A 216 19.41 -6.94 21.94
CA PRO A 216 19.16 -7.29 20.54
C PRO A 216 18.79 -8.77 20.34
N THR A 217 19.45 -9.69 21.04
CA THR A 217 19.20 -11.13 20.95
C THR A 217 17.88 -11.57 21.57
N GLU A 218 17.41 -10.89 22.62
CA GLU A 218 16.15 -11.22 23.30
C GLU A 218 14.92 -10.93 22.45
N ILE A 219 15.02 -9.96 21.52
CA ILE A 219 13.87 -9.55 20.67
C ILE A 219 13.41 -10.69 19.79
N ALA A 220 14.33 -11.37 19.13
CA ALA A 220 14.01 -12.52 18.27
C ALA A 220 13.49 -13.71 19.08
N ASP A 221 14.07 -13.96 20.25
CA ASP A 221 13.64 -15.03 21.16
C ASP A 221 12.22 -14.80 21.69
N ASP A 222 11.88 -13.56 22.06
CA ASP A 222 10.54 -13.21 22.58
C ASP A 222 9.42 -13.43 21.56
N VAL A 223 9.70 -13.21 20.28
CA VAL A 223 8.71 -13.42 19.19
C VAL A 223 8.80 -14.80 18.55
N LEU A 224 9.72 -15.65 19.01
CA LEU A 224 9.96 -17.02 18.52
C LEU A 224 10.27 -17.06 17.00
N LEU A 225 11.00 -16.08 16.51
CA LEU A 225 11.46 -15.96 15.13
C LEU A 225 13.00 -15.93 15.07
N ASN A 226 13.55 -16.22 13.88
CA ASN A 226 14.97 -16.02 13.65
C ASN A 226 15.31 -14.53 13.62
N ALA A 227 16.50 -14.14 14.08
CA ALA A 227 16.95 -12.75 14.05
C ALA A 227 16.88 -12.14 12.64
N SER A 228 17.24 -12.90 11.59
CA SER A 228 17.15 -12.45 10.20
C SER A 228 15.72 -12.14 9.75
N ASP A 229 14.74 -12.92 10.21
CA ASP A 229 13.33 -12.72 9.85
C ASP A 229 12.78 -11.47 10.55
N VAL A 230 13.13 -11.27 11.83
CA VAL A 230 12.76 -10.03 12.56
C VAL A 230 13.43 -8.80 11.94
N GLU A 231 14.72 -8.90 11.56
CA GLU A 231 15.43 -7.82 10.86
C GLU A 231 14.73 -7.44 9.55
N SER A 232 14.31 -8.44 8.76
CA SER A 232 13.58 -8.22 7.52
C SER A 232 12.22 -7.55 7.77
N LEU A 233 11.36 -8.18 8.59
CA LEU A 233 10.01 -7.68 8.93
C LEU A 233 10.03 -6.24 9.49
N CYS A 234 11.08 -5.89 10.23
CA CYS A 234 11.25 -4.58 10.83
C CYS A 234 12.07 -3.61 9.95
N SER A 235 12.46 -4.00 8.75
CA SER A 235 13.34 -3.23 7.86
C SER A 235 14.65 -2.78 8.56
N LEU A 236 15.18 -3.60 9.45
CA LEU A 236 16.42 -3.34 10.17
C LEU A 236 17.65 -3.76 9.35
N PRO A 237 18.82 -3.17 9.58
CA PRO A 237 20.05 -3.63 8.97
C PRO A 237 20.37 -5.08 9.35
N VAL A 238 20.84 -5.86 8.39
CA VAL A 238 21.25 -7.26 8.61
C VAL A 238 22.31 -7.35 9.71
N GLY A 239 22.10 -8.22 10.68
CA GLY A 239 23.00 -8.44 11.82
C GLY A 239 22.79 -7.45 12.98
N SER A 240 21.76 -6.59 12.94
CA SER A 240 21.47 -5.66 14.03
C SER A 240 20.97 -6.35 15.30
N LEU A 241 20.35 -7.51 15.16
CA LEU A 241 19.85 -8.33 16.28
C LEU A 241 20.78 -9.48 16.68
N GLN A 242 21.95 -9.58 16.05
CA GLN A 242 22.95 -10.59 16.36
C GLN A 242 23.96 -10.09 17.39
N ASN A 243 24.49 -11.01 18.22
CA ASN A 243 25.55 -10.68 19.18
C ASN A 243 26.82 -10.21 18.46
N LYS A 244 27.20 -8.95 18.60
CA LYS A 244 28.47 -8.39 18.07
C LYS A 244 29.73 -8.89 18.76
N VAL A 245 29.66 -9.87 19.66
CA VAL A 245 30.81 -10.33 20.49
C VAL A 245 31.91 -11.02 19.69
N LEU A 246 31.65 -11.44 18.45
CA LEU A 246 32.62 -12.24 17.67
C LEU A 246 33.59 -11.44 16.81
N SER A 247 33.51 -10.11 16.72
CA SER A 247 34.43 -9.35 15.88
C SER A 247 35.77 -8.99 16.57
N PHE A 248 35.82 -9.01 17.91
CA PHE A 248 37.04 -8.69 18.65
C PHE A 248 37.99 -9.87 18.82
N LEU A 249 37.59 -11.09 18.63
CA LEU A 249 38.45 -12.28 18.77
C LEU A 249 39.29 -12.59 17.52
N LYS A 250 38.93 -12.04 16.36
CA LYS A 250 39.73 -12.26 15.13
C LYS A 250 40.96 -11.34 14.98
N LEU A 251 41.13 -10.33 15.81
CA LEU A 251 42.24 -9.39 15.74
C LEU A 251 43.42 -9.76 16.65
N ARG A 252 43.38 -10.86 17.40
CA ARG A 252 44.47 -11.28 18.29
C ARG A 252 45.27 -12.51 17.83
N GLN A 253 45.08 -12.98 16.61
CA GLN A 253 45.84 -14.15 16.10
C GLN A 253 46.78 -13.83 14.92
N VAL A 254 47.26 -12.58 14.80
CA VAL A 254 48.37 -12.23 13.91
C VAL A 254 49.34 -11.39 14.68
N GLN A 255 50.20 -12.05 15.44
CA GLN A 255 51.57 -11.65 15.78
C GLN A 255 52.43 -12.89 15.94
#